data_1a09db14e8d4289d617262847887afac
#
_entry.id   1a09db14e8d4289d617262847887afac
#
_cell.length_a   1.000
_cell.length_b   1.000
_cell.length_c   1.000
_cell.angle_alpha   90.00
_cell.angle_beta   90.00
_cell.angle_gamma   90.00
#
_symmetry.space_group_name_H-M   'P 1'
#
loop_
_entity.id
_entity.type
_entity.pdbx_description
1 polymer ?
#
loop_
_entity_poly.entity_id
_entity_poly.type
_entity_poly.pdbx_seq_one_letter_code
_entity_poly.pdbx_strand_id
1 'polypeptide(L)'
;MAEPLIDEERDATEEGAVACEGAADGACGPAGMYGPATACGEYDSDLNCLMANATRGHRVLLAGLLGEIDLYPGQERVMGALWDNGPQSQNGLAKIVGVDVSTMTKTLQRLERSGFVSRRPDPANRRISIVDVTPRGHALRPEVDRVLAEMHRRMIEGLTAEQTDELLVLLSVVRDNLCREAKATEGSGSHAGGVRVV
;
A
#
# COMPACT_ATOMS: atom_id res chain seq x y z
N MET A 1 29.47 -33.60 -52.52
CA MET A 1 29.71 -33.79 -51.07
C MET A 1 28.91 -32.75 -50.35
N ALA A 2 27.80 -33.18 -49.79
CA ALA A 2 26.88 -32.36 -49.08
C ALA A 2 26.90 -32.83 -47.61
N GLU A 3 27.22 -31.92 -46.67
CA GLU A 3 27.09 -32.16 -45.25
C GLU A 3 25.65 -31.93 -44.81
N PRO A 4 25.11 -32.71 -43.87
CA PRO A 4 23.79 -32.55 -43.37
C PRO A 4 23.75 -31.52 -42.22
N LEU A 5 22.76 -30.64 -42.29
CA LEU A 5 22.32 -29.75 -41.20
C LEU A 5 21.81 -30.58 -40.04
N ILE A 6 22.33 -30.30 -38.84
CA ILE A 6 21.86 -30.88 -37.58
C ILE A 6 20.76 -29.95 -37.05
N ASP A 7 19.53 -30.46 -37.01
CA ASP A 7 18.43 -29.89 -36.23
C ASP A 7 18.72 -30.08 -34.76
N GLU A 8 18.92 -28.98 -34.05
CA GLU A 8 19.00 -28.95 -32.59
C GLU A 8 17.64 -28.52 -32.06
N GLU A 9 16.76 -29.50 -31.84
CA GLU A 9 15.57 -29.36 -31.04
C GLU A 9 15.97 -28.91 -29.60
N ARG A 10 15.73 -27.64 -29.27
CA ARG A 10 15.77 -27.17 -27.90
C ARG A 10 14.50 -27.62 -27.20
N ASP A 11 14.66 -28.68 -26.46
CA ASP A 11 13.75 -29.10 -25.38
C ASP A 11 13.64 -27.97 -24.34
N ALA A 12 12.52 -27.26 -24.37
CA ALA A 12 12.16 -26.28 -23.35
C ALA A 12 11.54 -27.05 -22.19
N THR A 13 12.37 -27.45 -21.26
CA THR A 13 11.92 -28.00 -19.98
C THR A 13 11.07 -27.00 -19.22
N GLU A 14 9.83 -27.41 -19.00
CA GLU A 14 8.91 -26.89 -17.99
C GLU A 14 9.58 -26.92 -16.60
N GLU A 15 9.95 -25.75 -16.06
CA GLU A 15 10.22 -25.64 -14.63
C GLU A 15 9.76 -24.28 -14.11
N GLY A 16 8.79 -24.32 -13.20
CA GLY A 16 8.61 -23.26 -12.24
C GLY A 16 7.26 -22.59 -12.09
N ALA A 17 6.15 -23.25 -12.41
CA ALA A 17 4.88 -22.82 -11.82
C ALA A 17 4.82 -23.29 -10.36
N VAL A 18 5.23 -22.45 -9.43
CA VAL A 18 4.98 -22.67 -8.01
C VAL A 18 3.49 -22.44 -7.78
N ALA A 19 2.72 -23.53 -7.82
CA ALA A 19 1.33 -23.52 -7.41
C ALA A 19 1.27 -23.15 -5.92
N CYS A 20 0.53 -22.12 -5.58
CA CYS A 20 0.12 -21.83 -4.21
C CYS A 20 -0.93 -22.87 -3.80
N GLU A 21 -0.52 -24.11 -3.52
CA GLU A 21 -1.34 -25.12 -2.87
C GLU A 21 -1.32 -24.86 -1.37
N GLY A 22 -2.47 -24.50 -0.81
CA GLY A 22 -2.68 -24.49 0.64
C GLY A 22 -3.32 -23.22 1.20
N ALA A 23 -4.54 -22.90 0.80
CA ALA A 23 -5.42 -22.12 1.66
C ALA A 23 -6.86 -22.60 1.48
N ALA A 24 -7.17 -23.67 2.21
CA ALA A 24 -8.56 -24.03 2.50
C ALA A 24 -9.13 -22.99 3.48
N ASP A 25 -10.31 -22.46 3.16
CA ASP A 25 -11.28 -21.85 4.08
C ASP A 25 -10.78 -20.65 4.91
N GLY A 26 -10.67 -19.50 4.29
CA GLY A 26 -10.52 -18.22 4.99
C GLY A 26 -11.27 -17.12 4.29
N ALA A 27 -12.47 -16.80 4.78
CA ALA A 27 -13.33 -15.73 4.29
C ALA A 27 -12.56 -14.41 4.17
N CYS A 28 -12.20 -14.03 2.97
CA CYS A 28 -11.73 -12.71 2.66
C CYS A 28 -12.95 -11.77 2.60
N GLY A 29 -12.91 -10.71 3.40
CA GLY A 29 -13.97 -9.74 3.67
C GLY A 29 -14.82 -9.26 2.48
N PRO A 30 -15.76 -8.32 2.67
CA PRO A 30 -16.98 -8.20 1.90
C PRO A 30 -16.73 -8.16 0.39
N ALA A 31 -17.41 -9.06 -0.31
CA ALA A 31 -17.45 -9.16 -1.77
C ALA A 31 -17.89 -7.80 -2.35
N GLY A 32 -16.93 -7.10 -2.93
CA GLY A 32 -17.19 -5.85 -3.61
C GLY A 32 -16.13 -5.61 -4.65
N MET A 33 -16.53 -5.73 -5.90
CA MET A 33 -15.95 -5.23 -7.13
C MET A 33 -14.86 -6.05 -7.84
N TYR A 34 -14.17 -6.95 -7.17
CA TYR A 34 -13.31 -7.94 -7.85
C TYR A 34 -13.58 -9.30 -7.21
N GLY A 35 -14.01 -10.28 -8.01
CA GLY A 35 -14.31 -11.63 -7.58
C GLY A 35 -13.15 -12.34 -6.87
N PRO A 36 -13.34 -13.62 -6.46
CA PRO A 36 -12.28 -14.39 -5.82
C PRO A 36 -11.01 -14.40 -6.67
N ALA A 37 -9.85 -14.58 -6.06
CA ALA A 37 -8.50 -14.51 -6.68
C ALA A 37 -8.31 -15.40 -7.94
N THR A 38 -9.29 -16.23 -8.28
CA THR A 38 -9.34 -17.07 -9.47
C THR A 38 -9.90 -16.37 -10.71
N ALA A 39 -10.27 -15.09 -10.63
CA ALA A 39 -10.97 -14.38 -11.73
C ALA A 39 -10.05 -13.78 -12.79
N CYS A 40 -8.73 -13.87 -12.67
CA CYS A 40 -7.81 -13.33 -13.67
C CYS A 40 -7.60 -14.24 -14.90
N GLY A 41 -7.90 -15.54 -14.82
CA GLY A 41 -7.85 -16.46 -15.97
C GLY A 41 -6.63 -16.26 -16.88
N GLU A 42 -6.85 -16.18 -18.20
CA GLU A 42 -5.82 -15.91 -19.21
C GLU A 42 -5.13 -14.53 -19.07
N TYR A 43 -5.63 -13.63 -18.23
CA TYR A 43 -5.08 -12.28 -17.98
C TYR A 43 -4.14 -12.22 -16.77
N ASP A 44 -3.74 -13.35 -16.19
CA ASP A 44 -2.89 -13.38 -14.99
C ASP A 44 -1.50 -12.74 -15.22
N SER A 45 -1.07 -12.61 -16.47
CA SER A 45 0.13 -11.89 -16.90
C SER A 45 -0.10 -10.42 -17.29
N ASP A 46 -1.36 -9.92 -17.26
CA ASP A 46 -1.63 -8.50 -17.50
C ASP A 46 -1.17 -7.66 -16.31
N LEU A 47 -0.42 -6.60 -16.60
CA LEU A 47 0.11 -5.67 -15.62
C LEU A 47 -0.99 -5.13 -14.69
N ASN A 48 -2.18 -4.82 -15.21
CA ASN A 48 -3.30 -4.34 -14.39
C ASN A 48 -3.75 -5.39 -13.37
N CYS A 49 -3.85 -6.65 -13.79
CA CYS A 49 -4.25 -7.76 -12.93
C CYS A 49 -3.18 -8.02 -11.85
N LEU A 50 -1.92 -8.06 -12.23
CA LEU A 50 -0.79 -8.21 -11.29
C LEU A 50 -0.76 -7.08 -10.27
N MET A 51 -0.92 -5.83 -10.70
CA MET A 51 -0.97 -4.68 -9.80
C MET A 51 -2.16 -4.73 -8.84
N ALA A 52 -3.35 -5.10 -9.32
CA ALA A 52 -4.54 -5.23 -8.49
C ALA A 52 -4.37 -6.32 -7.43
N ASN A 53 -3.87 -7.50 -7.83
CA ASN A 53 -3.64 -8.63 -6.94
C ASN A 53 -2.50 -8.33 -5.93
N ALA A 54 -1.39 -7.74 -6.37
CA ALA A 54 -0.30 -7.33 -5.49
C ALA A 54 -0.76 -6.30 -4.47
N THR A 55 -1.53 -5.29 -4.89
CA THR A 55 -2.10 -4.27 -3.99
C THR A 55 -3.06 -4.88 -2.97
N ARG A 56 -3.89 -5.84 -3.39
CA ARG A 56 -4.79 -6.56 -2.49
C ARG A 56 -3.99 -7.39 -1.48
N GLY A 57 -3.04 -8.21 -1.94
CA GLY A 57 -2.18 -9.02 -1.08
C GLY A 57 -1.42 -8.18 -0.07
N HIS A 58 -0.82 -7.08 -0.52
CA HIS A 58 -0.15 -6.10 0.33
C HIS A 58 -1.08 -5.58 1.44
N ARG A 59 -2.31 -5.16 1.10
CA ARG A 59 -3.26 -4.63 2.10
C ARG A 59 -3.68 -5.67 3.13
N VAL A 60 -3.92 -6.92 2.70
CA VAL A 60 -4.31 -8.02 3.60
C VAL A 60 -3.17 -8.36 4.56
N LEU A 61 -1.95 -8.54 4.04
CA LEU A 61 -0.78 -8.83 4.86
C LEU A 61 -0.48 -7.71 5.85
N LEU A 62 -0.48 -6.46 5.38
CA LEU A 62 -0.23 -5.29 6.24
C LEU A 62 -1.29 -5.16 7.33
N ALA A 63 -2.57 -5.41 7.01
CA ALA A 63 -3.65 -5.38 7.99
C ALA A 63 -3.46 -6.45 9.08
N GLY A 64 -3.03 -7.65 8.72
CA GLY A 64 -2.72 -8.72 9.68
C GLY A 64 -1.58 -8.32 10.61
N LEU A 65 -0.47 -7.87 10.06
CA LEU A 65 0.72 -7.49 10.84
C LEU A 65 0.47 -6.28 11.74
N LEU A 66 -0.24 -5.25 11.26
CA LEU A 66 -0.59 -4.07 12.06
C LEU A 66 -1.62 -4.40 13.15
N GLY A 67 -2.52 -5.37 12.89
CA GLY A 67 -3.49 -5.83 13.88
C GLY A 67 -2.86 -6.40 15.14
N GLU A 68 -1.65 -6.97 15.06
CA GLU A 68 -0.91 -7.49 16.22
C GLU A 68 -0.49 -6.38 17.20
N ILE A 69 -0.45 -5.12 16.74
CA ILE A 69 -0.05 -3.94 17.51
C ILE A 69 -1.18 -2.90 17.64
N ASP A 70 -2.44 -3.33 17.50
CA ASP A 70 -3.63 -2.48 17.59
C ASP A 70 -3.67 -1.31 16.59
N LEU A 71 -3.03 -1.45 15.42
CA LEU A 71 -3.07 -0.50 14.33
C LEU A 71 -3.88 -1.02 13.13
N TYR A 72 -4.41 -0.09 12.35
CA TYR A 72 -5.07 -0.34 11.08
C TYR A 72 -4.25 0.26 9.92
N PRO A 73 -4.31 -0.33 8.71
CA PRO A 73 -3.62 0.20 7.53
C PRO A 73 -3.91 1.70 7.31
N GLY A 74 -2.84 2.45 7.09
CA GLY A 74 -2.84 3.90 6.96
C GLY A 74 -2.55 4.66 8.26
N GLN A 75 -2.74 4.06 9.44
CA GLN A 75 -2.39 4.68 10.71
C GLN A 75 -0.88 4.73 10.93
N GLU A 76 -0.14 3.72 10.49
CA GLU A 76 1.33 3.68 10.48
C GLU A 76 1.94 4.85 9.71
N ARG A 77 1.31 5.26 8.59
CA ARG A 77 1.76 6.41 7.80
C ARG A 77 1.55 7.73 8.53
N VAL A 78 0.43 7.87 9.25
CA VAL A 78 0.14 9.06 10.07
C VAL A 78 1.11 9.14 11.23
N MET A 79 1.36 8.02 11.91
CA MET A 79 2.35 7.95 13.00
C MET A 79 3.74 8.26 12.50
N GLY A 80 4.16 7.68 11.36
CA GLY A 80 5.45 7.99 10.71
C GLY A 80 5.59 9.47 10.40
N ALA A 81 4.57 10.09 9.80
CA ALA A 81 4.58 11.53 9.50
C ALA A 81 4.75 12.38 10.75
N LEU A 82 4.13 12.00 11.87
CA LEU A 82 4.26 12.71 13.15
C LEU A 82 5.62 12.49 13.82
N TRP A 83 6.17 11.28 13.75
CA TRP A 83 7.51 10.99 14.30
C TRP A 83 8.62 11.74 13.56
N ASP A 84 8.48 11.91 12.25
CA ASP A 84 9.52 12.51 11.41
C ASP A 84 9.42 14.04 11.33
N ASN A 85 8.21 14.60 11.41
CA ASN A 85 7.97 16.05 11.24
C ASN A 85 7.51 16.75 12.54
N GLY A 86 7.36 16.00 13.65
CA GLY A 86 6.82 16.55 14.89
C GLY A 86 5.32 16.90 14.80
N PRO A 87 4.81 17.71 15.73
CA PRO A 87 3.41 18.10 15.77
C PRO A 87 2.94 18.78 14.49
N GLN A 88 1.79 18.36 13.97
CA GLN A 88 1.24 18.84 12.70
C GLN A 88 -0.23 19.21 12.83
N SER A 89 -0.69 20.14 11.99
CA SER A 89 -2.13 20.35 11.81
C SER A 89 -2.76 19.16 11.08
N GLN A 90 -4.05 18.92 11.32
CA GLN A 90 -4.80 17.87 10.61
C GLN A 90 -4.72 18.02 9.08
N ASN A 91 -4.82 19.26 8.58
CA ASN A 91 -4.69 19.54 7.14
C ASN A 91 -3.26 19.31 6.64
N GLY A 92 -2.25 19.60 7.47
CA GLY A 92 -0.85 19.29 7.18
C GLY A 92 -0.64 17.79 7.03
N LEU A 93 -1.14 17.01 7.99
CA LEU A 93 -1.07 15.53 7.93
C LEU A 93 -1.79 14.97 6.71
N ALA A 94 -2.99 15.47 6.37
CA ALA A 94 -3.71 15.04 5.20
C ALA A 94 -2.89 15.23 3.91
N LYS A 95 -2.18 16.36 3.79
CA LYS A 95 -1.28 16.63 2.65
C LYS A 95 -0.04 15.73 2.64
N ILE A 96 0.62 15.54 3.80
CA ILE A 96 1.81 14.70 3.93
C ILE A 96 1.48 13.25 3.57
N VAL A 97 0.39 12.73 4.11
CA VAL A 97 -0.03 11.33 3.92
C VAL A 97 -0.70 11.11 2.55
N GLY A 98 -1.21 12.18 1.91
CA GLY A 98 -1.86 12.11 0.60
C GLY A 98 -3.27 11.52 0.67
N VAL A 99 -4.07 11.93 1.69
CA VAL A 99 -5.46 11.51 1.84
C VAL A 99 -6.36 12.75 2.01
N ASP A 100 -7.65 12.59 1.77
CA ASP A 100 -8.62 13.64 2.02
C ASP A 100 -8.79 13.94 3.54
N VAL A 101 -9.27 15.15 3.85
CA VAL A 101 -9.40 15.64 5.23
C VAL A 101 -10.43 14.81 6.02
N SER A 102 -11.45 14.25 5.38
CA SER A 102 -12.46 13.43 6.03
C SER A 102 -11.90 12.08 6.47
N THR A 103 -11.10 11.43 5.62
CA THR A 103 -10.35 10.21 5.93
C THR A 103 -9.34 10.47 7.05
N MET A 104 -8.58 11.58 6.97
CA MET A 104 -7.65 11.97 8.03
C MET A 104 -8.37 12.17 9.36
N THR A 105 -9.54 12.80 9.35
CA THR A 105 -10.36 13.00 10.57
C THR A 105 -10.68 11.67 11.24
N LYS A 106 -11.18 10.68 10.48
CA LYS A 106 -11.53 9.35 11.00
C LYS A 106 -10.30 8.60 11.52
N THR A 107 -9.19 8.69 10.81
CA THR A 107 -7.92 8.06 11.20
C THR A 107 -7.41 8.63 12.52
N LEU A 108 -7.37 9.94 12.64
CA LEU A 108 -6.93 10.62 13.87
C LEU A 108 -7.86 10.37 15.06
N GLN A 109 -9.18 10.28 14.85
CA GLN A 109 -10.12 9.90 15.90
C GLN A 109 -9.86 8.50 16.46
N ARG A 110 -9.44 7.55 15.61
CA ARG A 110 -9.09 6.20 16.05
C ARG A 110 -7.76 6.20 16.82
N LEU A 111 -6.72 6.86 16.30
CA LEU A 111 -5.42 6.99 16.98
C LEU A 111 -5.54 7.69 18.33
N GLU A 112 -6.40 8.70 18.44
CA GLU A 112 -6.65 9.41 19.69
C GLU A 112 -7.38 8.51 20.70
N ARG A 113 -8.40 7.73 20.27
CA ARG A 113 -9.08 6.73 21.12
C ARG A 113 -8.14 5.65 21.63
N SER A 114 -7.18 5.22 20.81
CA SER A 114 -6.12 4.27 21.21
C SER A 114 -5.05 4.93 22.09
N GLY A 115 -5.10 6.25 22.28
CA GLY A 115 -4.15 7.00 23.11
C GLY A 115 -2.76 7.18 22.48
N PHE A 116 -2.60 6.99 21.17
CA PHE A 116 -1.33 7.16 20.46
C PHE A 116 -1.04 8.62 20.09
N VAL A 117 -2.09 9.40 19.86
CA VAL A 117 -1.98 10.84 19.58
C VAL A 117 -2.88 11.65 20.51
N SER A 118 -2.58 12.92 20.66
CA SER A 118 -3.40 13.91 21.34
C SER A 118 -3.65 15.10 20.43
N ARG A 119 -4.74 15.84 20.68
CA ARG A 119 -5.05 17.06 19.95
C ARG A 119 -5.09 18.24 20.89
N ARG A 120 -4.55 19.36 20.42
CA ARG A 120 -4.63 20.63 21.14
C ARG A 120 -4.91 21.78 20.19
N PRO A 121 -5.59 22.84 20.60
CA PRO A 121 -5.74 24.04 19.79
C PRO A 121 -4.36 24.66 19.49
N ASP A 122 -4.18 25.17 18.29
CA ASP A 122 -3.01 25.96 17.94
C ASP A 122 -3.03 27.27 18.77
N PRO A 123 -1.93 27.60 19.50
CA PRO A 123 -1.85 28.87 20.25
C PRO A 123 -2.05 30.11 19.37
N ALA A 124 -1.60 30.07 18.10
CA ALA A 124 -1.71 31.18 17.16
C ALA A 124 -3.11 31.28 16.51
N ASN A 125 -3.79 30.13 16.36
CA ASN A 125 -5.11 30.07 15.74
C ASN A 125 -5.94 28.93 16.33
N ARG A 126 -6.75 29.20 17.32
CA ARG A 126 -7.59 28.22 18.04
C ARG A 126 -8.57 27.44 17.17
N ARG A 127 -8.80 27.85 15.92
CA ARG A 127 -9.61 27.10 14.95
C ARG A 127 -8.84 25.94 14.32
N ILE A 128 -7.52 25.92 14.45
CA ILE A 128 -6.65 24.85 13.96
C ILE A 128 -6.38 23.89 15.12
N SER A 129 -6.54 22.61 14.86
CA SER A 129 -6.16 21.54 15.79
C SER A 129 -4.78 21.01 15.40
N ILE A 130 -3.86 21.07 16.36
CA ILE A 130 -2.51 20.46 16.25
C ILE A 130 -2.60 19.07 16.87
N VAL A 131 -2.10 18.10 16.13
CA VAL A 131 -1.96 16.70 16.52
C VAL A 131 -0.53 16.45 16.94
N ASP A 132 -0.35 15.77 18.04
CA ASP A 132 0.95 15.44 18.61
C ASP A 132 0.99 13.99 19.08
N VAL A 133 2.16 13.38 19.08
CA VAL A 133 2.36 12.00 19.52
C VAL A 133 2.41 11.96 21.06
N THR A 134 1.68 11.04 21.66
CA THR A 134 1.76 10.82 23.12
C THR A 134 3.01 9.98 23.47
N PRO A 135 3.40 9.89 24.77
CA PRO A 135 4.45 8.96 25.20
C PRO A 135 4.15 7.50 24.79
N ARG A 136 2.88 7.08 24.83
CA ARG A 136 2.47 5.74 24.35
C ARG A 136 2.66 5.62 22.84
N GLY A 137 2.34 6.66 22.08
CA GLY A 137 2.57 6.69 20.62
C GLY A 137 4.05 6.67 20.27
N HIS A 138 4.92 7.33 21.06
CA HIS A 138 6.38 7.23 20.87
C HIS A 138 6.91 5.82 21.14
N ALA A 139 6.39 5.17 22.18
CA ALA A 139 6.78 3.79 22.53
C ALA A 139 6.39 2.76 21.46
N LEU A 140 5.40 3.08 20.61
CA LEU A 140 4.93 2.21 19.53
C LEU A 140 5.88 2.15 18.32
N ARG A 141 6.76 3.16 18.14
CA ARG A 141 7.62 3.29 16.95
C ARG A 141 8.45 2.02 16.65
N PRO A 142 9.16 1.40 17.60
CA PRO A 142 9.93 0.18 17.33
C PRO A 142 9.06 -0.99 16.85
N GLU A 143 7.83 -1.09 17.33
CA GLU A 143 6.90 -2.16 16.91
C GLU A 143 6.43 -1.93 15.47
N VAL A 144 6.11 -0.68 15.10
CA VAL A 144 5.77 -0.33 13.71
C VAL A 144 6.95 -0.57 12.78
N ASP A 145 8.16 -0.17 13.18
CA ASP A 145 9.38 -0.41 12.39
C ASP A 145 9.60 -1.92 12.15
N ARG A 146 9.38 -2.76 13.18
CA ARG A 146 9.45 -4.22 13.07
C ARG A 146 8.39 -4.78 12.11
N VAL A 147 7.15 -4.29 12.19
CA VAL A 147 6.05 -4.70 11.30
C VAL A 147 6.38 -4.35 9.86
N LEU A 148 6.87 -3.14 9.59
CA LEU A 148 7.23 -2.70 8.24
C LEU A 148 8.44 -3.47 7.70
N ALA A 149 9.42 -3.79 8.53
CA ALA A 149 10.54 -4.63 8.15
C ALA A 149 10.11 -6.06 7.79
N GLU A 150 9.21 -6.66 8.58
CA GLU A 150 8.65 -7.97 8.30
C GLU A 150 7.79 -7.97 7.03
N MET A 151 6.99 -6.92 6.83
CA MET A 151 6.24 -6.72 5.60
C MET A 151 7.18 -6.68 4.38
N HIS A 152 8.25 -5.87 4.45
CA HIS A 152 9.25 -5.77 3.40
C HIS A 152 9.88 -7.14 3.11
N ARG A 153 10.34 -7.84 4.14
CA ARG A 153 10.96 -9.17 4.00
C ARG A 153 10.05 -10.16 3.24
N ARG A 154 8.76 -10.20 3.59
CA ARG A 154 7.78 -11.10 2.93
C ARG A 154 7.50 -10.68 1.48
N MET A 155 7.51 -9.38 1.20
CA MET A 155 7.25 -8.86 -0.15
C MET A 155 8.36 -9.21 -1.14
N ILE A 156 9.60 -9.28 -0.69
CA ILE A 156 10.76 -9.54 -1.55
C ILE A 156 11.24 -10.99 -1.47
N GLU A 157 10.54 -11.86 -0.76
CA GLU A 157 10.91 -13.27 -0.65
C GLU A 157 11.00 -13.93 -2.03
N GLY A 158 12.14 -14.57 -2.31
CA GLY A 158 12.45 -15.15 -3.62
C GLY A 158 13.12 -14.21 -4.63
N LEU A 159 13.28 -12.92 -4.31
CA LEU A 159 14.02 -11.96 -5.14
C LEU A 159 15.48 -11.84 -4.67
N THR A 160 16.41 -11.64 -5.64
CA THR A 160 17.77 -11.21 -5.29
C THR A 160 17.82 -9.73 -4.93
N ALA A 161 18.95 -9.25 -4.38
CA ALA A 161 19.11 -7.83 -4.07
C ALA A 161 18.99 -6.96 -5.34
N GLU A 162 19.62 -7.39 -6.44
CA GLU A 162 19.57 -6.69 -7.72
C GLU A 162 18.16 -6.62 -8.29
N GLN A 163 17.40 -7.73 -8.21
CA GLN A 163 16.00 -7.77 -8.64
C GLN A 163 15.12 -6.85 -7.76
N THR A 164 15.40 -6.77 -6.47
CA THR A 164 14.69 -5.88 -5.55
C THR A 164 14.94 -4.42 -5.90
N ASP A 165 16.20 -4.05 -6.17
CA ASP A 165 16.57 -2.70 -6.59
C ASP A 165 15.94 -2.31 -7.93
N GLU A 166 15.96 -3.22 -8.91
CA GLU A 166 15.30 -3.02 -10.20
C GLU A 166 13.79 -2.83 -10.05
N LEU A 167 13.14 -3.68 -9.24
CA LEU A 167 11.71 -3.58 -8.95
C LEU A 167 11.36 -2.22 -8.35
N LEU A 168 12.15 -1.71 -7.40
CA LEU A 168 11.95 -0.40 -6.80
C LEU A 168 12.01 0.72 -7.85
N VAL A 169 12.99 0.66 -8.77
CA VAL A 169 13.11 1.63 -9.87
C VAL A 169 11.88 1.57 -10.78
N LEU A 170 11.49 0.38 -11.25
CA LEU A 170 10.36 0.19 -12.16
C LEU A 170 9.03 0.63 -11.53
N LEU A 171 8.78 0.24 -10.28
CA LEU A 171 7.58 0.67 -9.55
C LEU A 171 7.54 2.18 -9.30
N SER A 172 8.70 2.82 -9.15
CA SER A 172 8.78 4.28 -9.03
C SER A 172 8.33 4.96 -10.32
N VAL A 173 8.74 4.45 -11.48
CA VAL A 173 8.29 4.97 -12.80
C VAL A 173 6.79 4.78 -12.97
N VAL A 174 6.26 3.59 -12.65
CA VAL A 174 4.82 3.30 -12.74
C VAL A 174 4.02 4.24 -11.83
N ARG A 175 4.46 4.42 -10.57
CA ARG A 175 3.84 5.36 -9.62
C ARG A 175 3.80 6.78 -10.19
N ASP A 176 4.92 7.28 -10.72
CA ASP A 176 5.03 8.65 -11.20
C ASP A 176 4.15 8.89 -12.44
N ASN A 177 4.02 7.89 -13.31
CA ASN A 177 3.10 7.93 -14.44
C ASN A 177 1.64 8.01 -13.95
N LEU A 178 1.23 7.11 -13.05
CA LEU A 178 -0.13 7.10 -12.50
C LEU A 178 -0.47 8.40 -11.76
N CYS A 179 0.46 8.93 -10.94
CA CYS A 179 0.26 10.19 -10.21
C CYS A 179 0.14 11.39 -11.17
N ARG A 180 0.83 11.40 -12.29
CA ARG A 180 0.75 12.46 -13.31
C ARG A 180 -0.61 12.47 -13.99
N GLU A 181 -1.07 11.31 -14.43
CA GLU A 181 -2.37 11.14 -15.08
C GLU A 181 -3.54 11.47 -14.13
N ALA A 182 -3.46 11.02 -12.87
CA ALA A 182 -4.48 11.34 -11.86
C ALA A 182 -4.62 12.86 -11.68
N LYS A 183 -3.51 13.59 -11.57
CA LYS A 183 -3.52 15.08 -11.46
C LYS A 183 -4.08 15.76 -12.71
N ALA A 184 -3.78 15.25 -13.90
CA ALA A 184 -4.31 15.78 -15.15
C ALA A 184 -5.84 15.63 -15.22
N THR A 185 -6.36 14.50 -14.74
CA THR A 185 -7.79 14.22 -14.70
C THR A 185 -8.52 15.11 -13.69
N GLU A 186 -7.94 15.34 -12.51
CA GLU A 186 -8.50 16.28 -11.51
C GLU A 186 -8.53 17.73 -12.01
N GLY A 187 -7.49 18.16 -12.74
CA GLY A 187 -7.42 19.49 -13.32
C GLY A 187 -8.41 19.73 -14.46
N SER A 188 -8.77 18.70 -15.22
CA SER A 188 -9.73 18.79 -16.33
C SER A 188 -11.20 18.66 -15.90
N GLY A 189 -11.44 18.08 -14.71
CA GLY A 189 -12.78 17.81 -14.16
C GLY A 189 -13.50 19.03 -13.57
N SER A 190 -12.89 20.21 -13.56
CA SER A 190 -13.52 21.45 -13.08
C SER A 190 -14.65 21.99 -13.99
N HIS A 191 -14.95 21.32 -15.13
CA HIS A 191 -15.97 21.78 -16.08
C HIS A 191 -17.01 20.73 -16.51
N ALA A 192 -17.09 19.55 -15.89
CA ALA A 192 -18.15 18.59 -16.23
C ALA A 192 -18.59 17.82 -14.99
N GLY A 193 -19.89 17.86 -14.72
CA GLY A 193 -20.67 17.31 -13.64
C GLY A 193 -20.23 15.95 -13.08
N GLY A 194 -20.35 15.87 -11.77
CA GLY A 194 -19.94 14.78 -10.91
C GLY A 194 -20.22 13.36 -11.38
N VAL A 195 -19.17 12.59 -11.53
CA VAL A 195 -19.24 11.14 -11.40
C VAL A 195 -18.90 10.79 -9.97
N ARG A 196 -19.91 10.46 -9.17
CA ARG A 196 -19.73 9.82 -7.86
C ARG A 196 -19.14 8.44 -8.11
N VAL A 197 -17.90 8.24 -7.70
CA VAL A 197 -17.37 6.90 -7.49
C VAL A 197 -17.91 6.41 -6.14
N VAL A 198 -18.73 5.38 -6.18
CA VAL A 198 -19.32 4.69 -5.02
C VAL A 198 -18.28 3.78 -4.39
#